data_38c5932a46eb8b5a43c057d336a620a8
#
_entry.id   38c5932a46eb8b5a43c057d336a620a8
#
_cell.length_a   1.000
_cell.length_b   1.000
_cell.length_c   1.000
_cell.angle_alpha   90.00
_cell.angle_beta   90.00
_cell.angle_gamma   90.00
#
_symmetry.space_group_name_H-M   'P 1'
#
loop_
_entity.id
_entity.type
_entity.pdbx_description
1 polymer ?
#
loop_
_entity_poly.entity_id
_entity_poly.type
_entity_poly.pdbx_seq_one_letter_code
_entity_poly.pdbx_strand_id
1 'polypeptide(L)'
;FIENSAGNYLFYKEVYHTSETLYSANNSSSEEVNLIIEHTPYGHGYELYETLEPVEKTDNYIRWKIILPPKNFQILKIRERKKIHRNEYYNNLSMEKLSQWFKNHCMDEIIYNRLSDIYVFFEQIREIEKWREKLEQDRKQILEKQTSFREQLQVLGDRGDEGILRKRYIKNMENQEDRLDEINNEKENLAKKLFELKKKIDQAVAELAREQKQ
;
A
#
# COMPACT_ATOMS: atom_id res chain seq x y z
N PHE A 1 1.79 7.43 -10.48
CA PHE A 1 3.17 7.14 -10.89
C PHE A 1 3.76 6.07 -9.97
N ILE A 2 4.26 4.99 -10.52
CA ILE A 2 4.89 3.90 -9.77
C ILE A 2 6.39 3.91 -10.10
N GLU A 3 7.23 4.08 -9.10
CA GLU A 3 8.66 4.05 -9.24
C GLU A 3 9.23 2.81 -8.53
N ASN A 4 10.10 2.07 -9.19
CA ASN A 4 10.80 0.94 -8.60
C ASN A 4 12.09 1.45 -7.94
N SER A 5 12.16 1.40 -6.62
CA SER A 5 13.35 1.70 -5.85
C SER A 5 13.78 0.47 -5.07
N ALA A 6 14.88 -0.16 -5.46
CA ALA A 6 15.52 -1.28 -4.73
C ALA A 6 14.57 -2.44 -4.35
N GLY A 7 13.66 -2.82 -5.25
CA GLY A 7 12.72 -3.93 -5.03
C GLY A 7 11.45 -3.54 -4.25
N ASN A 8 11.29 -2.28 -3.86
CA ASN A 8 10.09 -1.74 -3.28
C ASN A 8 9.37 -0.86 -4.30
N TYR A 9 8.12 -1.18 -4.59
CA TYR A 9 7.30 -0.36 -5.47
C TYR A 9 6.64 0.74 -4.66
N LEU A 10 6.84 2.00 -5.08
CA LEU A 10 6.22 3.17 -4.50
C LEU A 10 5.07 3.64 -5.37
N PHE A 11 3.99 3.95 -4.73
CA PHE A 11 2.80 4.50 -5.33
C PHE A 11 2.65 5.97 -4.90
N TYR A 12 2.66 6.88 -5.86
CA TYR A 12 2.46 8.31 -5.62
C TYR A 12 1.00 8.67 -5.84
N LYS A 13 0.35 9.18 -4.82
CA LYS A 13 -0.99 9.73 -4.95
C LYS A 13 -0.99 11.22 -4.67
N GLU A 14 -1.73 11.95 -5.50
CA GLU A 14 -2.07 13.33 -5.26
C GLU A 14 -3.38 13.40 -4.49
N VAL A 15 -3.38 14.10 -3.38
CA VAL A 15 -4.58 14.34 -2.59
C VAL A 15 -4.71 15.83 -2.32
N TYR A 16 -5.94 16.31 -2.26
CA TYR A 16 -6.19 17.67 -1.81
C TYR A 16 -6.50 17.66 -0.33
N HIS A 17 -5.76 18.49 0.41
CA HIS A 17 -6.19 18.89 1.74
C HIS A 17 -7.12 20.09 1.57
N THR A 18 -8.35 19.97 2.05
CA THR A 18 -9.38 20.98 1.86
C THR A 18 -9.75 21.62 3.18
N SER A 19 -10.02 22.94 3.14
CA SER A 19 -10.58 23.70 4.25
C SER A 19 -11.85 24.42 3.78
N GLU A 20 -12.86 24.47 4.61
CA GLU A 20 -14.09 25.22 4.37
C GLU A 20 -14.36 26.17 5.54
N THR A 21 -14.49 27.45 5.24
CA THR A 21 -14.84 28.50 6.22
C THR A 21 -16.17 29.12 5.84
N LEU A 22 -17.08 29.21 6.79
CA LEU A 22 -18.40 29.82 6.63
C LEU A 22 -18.47 31.12 7.40
N TYR A 23 -18.70 32.23 6.71
CA TYR A 23 -19.00 33.51 7.31
C TYR A 23 -20.51 33.78 7.21
N SER A 24 -21.17 33.94 8.34
CA SER A 24 -22.57 34.31 8.42
C SER A 24 -22.69 35.78 8.83
N ALA A 25 -23.29 36.57 7.99
CA ALA A 25 -23.50 37.99 8.22
C ALA A 25 -25.00 38.30 8.25
N ASN A 26 -25.46 38.99 9.28
CA ASN A 26 -26.85 39.39 9.48
C ASN A 26 -26.99 40.93 9.52
N ASN A 27 -27.85 41.48 8.67
CA ASN A 27 -28.18 42.88 8.69
C ASN A 27 -29.53 43.12 9.43
N SER A 28 -29.46 43.61 10.64
CA SER A 28 -30.63 43.93 11.45
C SER A 28 -31.16 45.36 11.23
N SER A 29 -30.51 46.17 10.37
CA SER A 29 -30.93 47.54 10.05
C SER A 29 -32.08 47.59 9.03
N SER A 30 -32.65 48.76 8.82
CA SER A 30 -33.63 49.04 7.77
C SER A 30 -33.01 49.46 6.44
N GLU A 31 -31.68 49.56 6.38
CA GLU A 31 -30.94 50.00 5.19
C GLU A 31 -30.03 48.89 4.68
N GLU A 32 -29.68 48.96 3.41
CA GLU A 32 -28.72 48.09 2.78
C GLU A 32 -27.29 48.37 3.34
N VAL A 33 -26.54 47.32 3.62
CA VAL A 33 -25.17 47.42 4.13
C VAL A 33 -24.18 46.78 3.16
N ASN A 34 -23.13 47.52 2.81
CA ASN A 34 -21.96 46.97 2.11
C ASN A 34 -20.96 46.41 3.15
N LEU A 35 -20.81 45.12 3.15
CA LEU A 35 -19.90 44.41 4.06
C LEU A 35 -18.64 43.97 3.32
N ILE A 36 -17.49 44.24 3.90
CA ILE A 36 -16.23 43.67 3.46
C ILE A 36 -15.85 42.56 4.46
N ILE A 37 -15.70 41.34 3.96
CA ILE A 37 -15.22 40.22 4.73
C ILE A 37 -13.76 40.02 4.38
N GLU A 38 -12.88 40.11 5.39
CA GLU A 38 -11.46 39.79 5.29
C GLU A 38 -11.20 38.39 5.83
N HIS A 39 -10.56 37.57 5.02
CA HIS A 39 -10.23 36.21 5.34
C HIS A 39 -8.71 36.03 5.27
N THR A 40 -8.13 35.45 6.30
CA THR A 40 -6.73 35.01 6.29
C THR A 40 -6.66 33.64 5.65
N PRO A 41 -5.84 33.44 4.60
CA PRO A 41 -5.65 32.12 4.00
C PRO A 41 -5.33 31.05 5.03
N TYR A 42 -5.88 29.85 4.87
CA TYR A 42 -5.68 28.75 5.81
C TYR A 42 -4.19 28.38 6.00
N GLY A 43 -3.36 28.63 4.99
CA GLY A 43 -1.94 28.42 5.09
C GLY A 43 -1.21 28.58 3.76
N HIS A 44 0.11 28.50 3.82
CA HIS A 44 0.93 28.62 2.62
C HIS A 44 0.67 27.51 1.61
N GLY A 45 0.45 27.89 0.35
CA GLY A 45 0.21 26.97 -0.77
C GLY A 45 -1.24 26.49 -0.88
N TYR A 46 -2.20 27.08 -0.14
CA TYR A 46 -3.61 26.88 -0.39
C TYR A 46 -4.09 27.80 -1.52
N GLU A 47 -4.98 27.29 -2.34
CA GLU A 47 -5.66 28.01 -3.41
C GLU A 47 -7.17 27.98 -3.18
N LEU A 48 -7.86 29.05 -3.57
CA LEU A 48 -9.33 29.09 -3.57
C LEU A 48 -9.86 28.13 -4.64
N TYR A 49 -10.94 27.42 -4.31
CA TYR A 49 -11.68 26.58 -5.25
C TYR A 49 -13.18 26.64 -4.95
N GLU A 50 -14.00 26.62 -5.98
CA GLU A 50 -15.47 26.68 -5.86
C GLU A 50 -15.94 27.76 -4.86
N THR A 51 -15.34 28.94 -4.90
CA THR A 51 -15.59 30.08 -4.03
C THR A 51 -15.88 31.29 -4.89
N LEU A 52 -16.72 32.21 -4.38
CA LEU A 52 -17.00 33.49 -5.05
C LEU A 52 -15.69 34.23 -5.34
N GLU A 53 -15.59 34.91 -6.48
CA GLU A 53 -14.43 35.71 -6.82
C GLU A 53 -14.19 36.81 -5.78
N PRO A 54 -13.00 36.94 -5.21
CA PRO A 54 -12.68 38.00 -4.26
C PRO A 54 -12.49 39.34 -4.97
N VAL A 55 -12.75 40.44 -4.27
CA VAL A 55 -12.46 41.77 -4.79
C VAL A 55 -11.00 42.17 -4.62
N GLU A 56 -10.31 41.56 -3.69
CA GLU A 56 -8.88 41.78 -3.42
C GLU A 56 -8.24 40.53 -2.91
N LYS A 57 -7.03 40.25 -3.39
CA LYS A 57 -6.20 39.11 -2.91
C LYS A 57 -4.76 39.55 -2.75
N THR A 58 -4.23 39.35 -1.54
CA THR A 58 -2.83 39.54 -1.20
C THR A 58 -2.26 38.26 -0.57
N ASP A 59 -0.98 38.25 -0.24
CA ASP A 59 -0.35 37.10 0.42
C ASP A 59 -0.89 36.89 1.85
N ASN A 60 -1.38 37.95 2.50
CA ASN A 60 -1.79 37.91 3.90
C ASN A 60 -3.29 37.84 4.10
N TYR A 61 -4.07 38.35 3.15
CA TYR A 61 -5.52 38.38 3.26
C TYR A 61 -6.20 38.35 1.89
N ILE A 62 -7.46 37.94 1.91
CA ILE A 62 -8.37 37.91 0.76
C ILE A 62 -9.65 38.58 1.19
N ARG A 63 -10.22 39.49 0.34
CA ARG A 63 -11.40 40.27 0.67
C ARG A 63 -12.53 40.01 -0.29
N TRP A 64 -13.74 39.89 0.26
CA TRP A 64 -15.00 39.83 -0.48
C TRP A 64 -15.86 40.99 -0.07
N LYS A 65 -16.51 41.59 -1.04
CA LYS A 65 -17.54 42.60 -0.82
C LYS A 65 -18.91 41.95 -1.01
N ILE A 66 -19.75 42.01 0.02
CA ILE A 66 -21.10 41.47 0.03
C ILE A 66 -22.07 42.59 0.30
N ILE A 67 -23.16 42.63 -0.47
CA ILE A 67 -24.28 43.56 -0.28
C ILE A 67 -25.34 42.84 0.56
N LEU A 68 -25.58 43.31 1.77
CA LEU A 68 -26.57 42.76 2.70
C LEU A 68 -27.87 43.60 2.64
N PRO A 69 -28.96 43.06 2.11
CA PRO A 69 -30.26 43.74 2.12
C PRO A 69 -30.76 44.00 3.55
N PRO A 70 -31.69 44.96 3.75
CA PRO A 70 -32.29 45.18 5.04
C PRO A 70 -32.95 43.95 5.63
N LYS A 71 -32.81 43.74 6.95
CA LYS A 71 -33.42 42.63 7.69
C LYS A 71 -33.15 41.24 7.09
N ASN A 72 -31.97 41.05 6.48
CA ASN A 72 -31.62 39.84 5.80
C ASN A 72 -30.27 39.33 6.27
N PHE A 73 -29.96 38.00 6.00
CA PHE A 73 -28.68 37.42 6.28
C PHE A 73 -28.09 36.78 5.01
N GLN A 74 -26.79 36.68 4.96
CA GLN A 74 -26.08 35.97 3.89
C GLN A 74 -24.95 35.12 4.47
N ILE A 75 -24.63 34.05 3.78
CA ILE A 75 -23.53 33.19 4.09
C ILE A 75 -22.51 33.23 2.94
N LEU A 76 -21.29 33.63 3.28
CA LEU A 76 -20.16 33.46 2.39
C LEU A 76 -19.43 32.16 2.74
N LYS A 77 -19.34 31.25 1.79
CA LYS A 77 -18.60 30.02 1.89
C LYS A 77 -17.25 30.18 1.18
N ILE A 78 -16.18 30.03 1.91
CA ILE A 78 -14.81 30.06 1.39
C ILE A 78 -14.25 28.66 1.46
N ARG A 79 -13.81 28.15 0.30
CA ARG A 79 -13.16 26.86 0.18
C ARG A 79 -11.75 27.06 -0.32
N GLU A 80 -10.83 26.43 0.39
CA GLU A 80 -9.42 26.44 0.07
C GLU A 80 -8.91 25.00 -0.01
N ARG A 81 -7.98 24.76 -0.93
CA ARG A 81 -7.36 23.46 -1.08
C ARG A 81 -5.86 23.59 -1.31
N LYS A 82 -5.14 22.60 -0.87
CA LYS A 82 -3.72 22.43 -1.16
C LYS A 82 -3.47 21.04 -1.69
N LYS A 83 -2.79 20.95 -2.82
CA LYS A 83 -2.35 19.70 -3.39
C LYS A 83 -1.16 19.19 -2.60
N ILE A 84 -1.27 17.97 -2.09
CA ILE A 84 -0.18 17.28 -1.40
C ILE A 84 0.09 15.93 -2.07
N HIS A 85 1.38 15.60 -2.16
CA HIS A 85 1.82 14.32 -2.67
C HIS A 85 2.08 13.38 -1.49
N ARG A 86 1.54 12.18 -1.55
CA ARG A 86 1.79 11.13 -0.55
C ARG A 86 2.34 9.91 -1.24
N ASN A 87 3.42 9.38 -0.66
CA ASN A 87 4.00 8.12 -1.08
C ASN A 87 3.40 7.00 -0.24
N GLU A 88 3.00 5.93 -0.88
CA GLU A 88 2.54 4.71 -0.21
C GLU A 88 3.28 3.53 -0.83
N TYR A 89 3.83 2.66 0.02
CA TYR A 89 4.44 1.44 -0.45
C TYR A 89 3.34 0.49 -0.95
N TYR A 90 3.56 -0.11 -2.10
CA TYR A 90 2.59 -1.03 -2.68
C TYR A 90 2.28 -2.21 -1.75
N ASN A 91 3.26 -2.64 -0.96
CA ASN A 91 3.10 -3.71 0.03
C ASN A 91 2.04 -3.41 1.11
N ASN A 92 1.69 -2.14 1.30
CA ASN A 92 0.67 -1.68 2.26
C ASN A 92 -0.71 -1.51 1.63
N LEU A 93 -0.86 -1.79 0.33
CA LEU A 93 -2.16 -1.77 -0.35
C LEU A 93 -2.96 -3.01 -0.01
N SER A 94 -4.27 -2.84 0.05
CA SER A 94 -5.23 -3.93 0.12
C SER A 94 -6.32 -3.72 -0.92
N MET A 95 -7.03 -4.79 -1.29
CA MET A 95 -8.16 -4.69 -2.23
C MET A 95 -9.27 -3.77 -1.69
N GLU A 96 -9.45 -3.71 -0.36
CA GLU A 96 -10.41 -2.80 0.26
C GLU A 96 -10.02 -1.34 0.01
N LYS A 97 -8.73 -0.98 0.17
CA LYS A 97 -8.24 0.38 -0.11
C LYS A 97 -8.40 0.73 -1.59
N LEU A 98 -8.02 -0.16 -2.50
CA LEU A 98 -8.20 0.05 -3.94
C LEU A 98 -9.66 0.25 -4.30
N SER A 99 -10.55 -0.60 -3.79
CA SER A 99 -11.99 -0.50 -3.99
C SER A 99 -12.57 0.80 -3.42
N GLN A 100 -12.09 1.25 -2.27
CA GLN A 100 -12.50 2.51 -1.66
C GLN A 100 -12.06 3.71 -2.52
N TRP A 101 -10.84 3.70 -3.04
CA TRP A 101 -10.35 4.78 -3.91
C TRP A 101 -11.12 4.83 -5.23
N PHE A 102 -11.46 3.68 -5.79
CA PHE A 102 -12.30 3.60 -6.99
C PHE A 102 -13.71 4.14 -6.73
N LYS A 103 -14.36 3.72 -5.65
CA LYS A 103 -15.69 4.24 -5.24
C LYS A 103 -15.70 5.74 -4.97
N ASN A 104 -14.59 6.28 -4.47
CA ASN A 104 -14.43 7.70 -4.21
C ASN A 104 -13.99 8.49 -5.45
N HIS A 105 -14.02 7.90 -6.65
CA HIS A 105 -13.60 8.51 -7.91
C HIS A 105 -12.15 9.05 -7.89
N CYS A 106 -11.27 8.43 -7.08
CA CYS A 106 -9.86 8.80 -7.03
C CYS A 106 -9.04 8.21 -8.18
N MET A 107 -9.61 7.26 -8.93
CA MET A 107 -9.02 6.64 -10.11
C MET A 107 -10.13 6.16 -11.05
N ASP A 108 -9.82 6.02 -12.32
CA ASP A 108 -10.69 5.40 -13.31
C ASP A 108 -10.68 3.87 -13.25
N GLU A 109 -11.58 3.25 -14.01
CA GLU A 109 -11.74 1.80 -14.04
C GLU A 109 -10.51 1.09 -14.62
N ILE A 110 -9.84 1.71 -15.59
CA ILE A 110 -8.65 1.13 -16.25
C ILE A 110 -7.52 1.03 -15.23
N ILE A 111 -7.25 2.13 -14.51
CA ILE A 111 -6.23 2.18 -13.46
C ILE A 111 -6.57 1.21 -12.32
N TYR A 112 -7.84 1.15 -11.90
CA TYR A 112 -8.30 0.23 -10.87
C TYR A 112 -8.02 -1.23 -11.24
N ASN A 113 -8.39 -1.64 -12.45
CA ASN A 113 -8.18 -3.00 -12.93
C ASN A 113 -6.68 -3.35 -13.00
N ARG A 114 -5.85 -2.45 -13.55
CA ARG A 114 -4.39 -2.64 -13.61
C ARG A 114 -3.75 -2.79 -12.23
N LEU A 115 -4.13 -1.94 -11.27
CA LEU A 115 -3.64 -2.02 -9.90
C LEU A 115 -4.11 -3.29 -9.20
N SER A 116 -5.33 -3.74 -9.49
CA SER A 116 -5.87 -4.98 -8.94
C SER A 116 -5.11 -6.21 -9.46
N ASP A 117 -4.76 -6.24 -10.74
CA ASP A 117 -3.94 -7.32 -11.32
C ASP A 117 -2.55 -7.37 -10.67
N ILE A 118 -1.91 -6.22 -10.51
CA ILE A 118 -0.61 -6.13 -9.82
C ILE A 118 -0.75 -6.61 -8.37
N TYR A 119 -1.84 -6.24 -7.68
CA TYR A 119 -2.10 -6.69 -6.32
C TYR A 119 -2.19 -8.22 -6.22
N VAL A 120 -2.85 -8.89 -7.16
CA VAL A 120 -2.95 -10.35 -7.23
C VAL A 120 -1.56 -10.99 -7.33
N PHE A 121 -0.64 -10.42 -8.12
CA PHE A 121 0.73 -10.93 -8.19
C PHE A 121 1.48 -10.78 -6.86
N PHE A 122 1.28 -9.69 -6.14
CA PHE A 122 1.87 -9.52 -4.81
C PHE A 122 1.32 -10.50 -3.78
N GLU A 123 0.03 -10.81 -3.81
CA GLU A 123 -0.54 -11.86 -2.95
C GLU A 123 0.09 -13.22 -3.23
N GLN A 124 0.26 -13.58 -4.51
CA GLN A 124 0.96 -14.83 -4.89
C GLN A 124 2.41 -14.85 -4.38
N ILE A 125 3.12 -13.73 -4.45
CA ILE A 125 4.48 -13.62 -3.89
C ILE A 125 4.46 -13.86 -2.38
N ARG A 126 3.53 -13.22 -1.64
CA ARG A 126 3.41 -13.42 -0.18
C ARG A 126 3.12 -14.87 0.21
N GLU A 127 2.28 -15.55 -0.56
CA GLU A 127 2.01 -16.98 -0.34
C GLU A 127 3.24 -17.85 -0.58
N ILE A 128 3.98 -17.57 -1.66
CA ILE A 128 5.24 -18.27 -1.96
C ILE A 128 6.27 -18.04 -0.84
N GLU A 129 6.41 -16.81 -0.35
CA GLU A 129 7.34 -16.48 0.74
C GLU A 129 6.99 -17.21 2.03
N LYS A 130 5.72 -17.25 2.41
CA LYS A 130 5.23 -18.05 3.55
C LYS A 130 5.53 -19.55 3.38
N TRP A 131 5.36 -20.07 2.16
CA TRP A 131 5.65 -21.47 1.87
C TRP A 131 7.15 -21.77 1.97
N ARG A 132 7.99 -20.87 1.45
CA ARG A 132 9.45 -21.00 1.57
C ARG A 132 9.93 -20.96 3.01
N GLU A 133 9.33 -20.13 3.85
CA GLU A 133 9.62 -20.09 5.29
C GLU A 133 9.28 -21.42 5.96
N LYS A 134 8.14 -22.00 5.63
CA LYS A 134 7.73 -23.33 6.11
C LYS A 134 8.72 -24.43 5.71
N LEU A 135 9.13 -24.44 4.46
CA LEU A 135 10.13 -25.40 3.96
C LEU A 135 11.47 -25.23 4.67
N GLU A 136 11.88 -24.02 5.00
CA GLU A 136 13.12 -23.78 5.74
C GLU A 136 13.02 -24.25 7.20
N GLN A 137 11.87 -24.08 7.84
CA GLN A 137 11.60 -24.63 9.17
C GLN A 137 11.62 -26.16 9.16
N ASP A 138 10.98 -26.81 8.17
CA ASP A 138 11.01 -28.25 7.97
C ASP A 138 12.45 -28.75 7.81
N ARG A 139 13.21 -28.12 6.93
CA ARG A 139 14.61 -28.43 6.68
C ARG A 139 15.44 -28.36 7.96
N LYS A 140 15.27 -27.30 8.74
CA LYS A 140 15.97 -27.13 10.01
C LYS A 140 15.65 -28.26 11.00
N GLN A 141 14.37 -28.62 11.15
CA GLN A 141 13.97 -29.72 12.03
C GLN A 141 14.53 -31.07 11.60
N ILE A 142 14.61 -31.33 10.29
CA ILE A 142 15.21 -32.58 9.76
C ILE A 142 16.69 -32.63 10.12
N LEU A 143 17.45 -31.57 9.89
CA LEU A 143 18.89 -31.51 10.18
C LEU A 143 19.18 -31.68 11.68
N GLU A 144 18.36 -31.08 12.56
CA GLU A 144 18.46 -31.27 14.00
C GLU A 144 18.22 -32.73 14.40
N LYS A 145 17.23 -33.40 13.83
CA LYS A 145 16.96 -34.83 14.07
C LYS A 145 18.07 -35.74 13.52
N GLN A 146 18.61 -35.43 12.34
CA GLN A 146 19.71 -36.17 11.79
C GLN A 146 20.97 -36.11 12.68
N THR A 147 21.24 -34.93 13.25
CA THR A 147 22.35 -34.77 14.21
C THR A 147 22.13 -35.68 15.42
N SER A 148 20.96 -35.68 16.01
CA SER A 148 20.62 -36.58 17.12
C SER A 148 20.73 -38.06 16.75
N PHE A 149 20.27 -38.45 15.55
CA PHE A 149 20.41 -39.84 15.11
C PHE A 149 21.87 -40.26 14.90
N ARG A 150 22.73 -39.38 14.37
CA ARG A 150 24.17 -39.65 14.23
C ARG A 150 24.82 -39.88 15.59
N GLU A 151 24.49 -39.06 16.60
CA GLU A 151 25.01 -39.24 17.96
C GLU A 151 24.57 -40.57 18.56
N GLN A 152 23.29 -40.93 18.39
CA GLN A 152 22.76 -42.21 18.89
C GLN A 152 23.38 -43.42 18.16
N LEU A 153 23.61 -43.32 16.86
CA LEU A 153 24.25 -44.39 16.07
C LEU A 153 25.71 -44.67 16.46
N GLN A 154 26.41 -43.69 17.07
CA GLN A 154 27.80 -43.89 17.54
C GLN A 154 27.90 -44.81 18.75
N VAL A 155 26.83 -44.86 19.57
CA VAL A 155 26.82 -45.65 20.83
C VAL A 155 26.10 -46.98 20.70
N LEU A 156 25.38 -47.25 19.61
CA LEU A 156 24.63 -48.47 19.39
C LEU A 156 25.50 -49.57 18.73
N GLY A 157 25.46 -50.77 19.28
CA GLY A 157 26.07 -51.94 18.69
C GLY A 157 25.31 -52.49 17.47
N ASP A 158 25.92 -53.48 16.79
CA ASP A 158 25.40 -54.07 15.54
C ASP A 158 24.51 -55.31 15.75
N ARG A 159 24.37 -55.79 17.00
CA ARG A 159 23.70 -57.06 17.30
C ARG A 159 22.56 -56.93 18.30
N GLY A 160 21.64 -57.90 18.29
CA GLY A 160 20.49 -57.92 19.19
C GLY A 160 19.55 -56.73 18.97
N ASP A 161 18.93 -56.23 20.05
CA ASP A 161 17.98 -55.13 20.04
C ASP A 161 18.63 -53.82 19.60
N GLU A 162 19.88 -53.58 19.92
CA GLU A 162 20.63 -52.41 19.46
C GLU A 162 20.81 -52.42 17.93
N GLY A 163 21.10 -53.59 17.33
CA GLY A 163 21.18 -53.71 15.89
C GLY A 163 19.85 -53.45 15.17
N ILE A 164 18.73 -53.84 15.81
CA ILE A 164 17.39 -53.50 15.27
C ILE A 164 17.13 -51.99 15.31
N LEU A 165 17.44 -51.34 16.43
CA LEU A 165 17.28 -49.92 16.62
C LEU A 165 18.17 -49.13 15.66
N ARG A 166 19.43 -49.56 15.46
CA ARG A 166 20.39 -49.01 14.51
C ARG A 166 19.83 -49.00 13.07
N LYS A 167 19.30 -50.13 12.61
CA LYS A 167 18.66 -50.25 11.30
C LYS A 167 17.48 -49.29 11.14
N ARG A 168 16.67 -49.15 12.19
CA ARG A 168 15.54 -48.20 12.18
C ARG A 168 16.00 -46.73 12.06
N TYR A 169 17.06 -46.35 12.76
CA TYR A 169 17.61 -45.00 12.65
C TYR A 169 18.19 -44.72 11.27
N ILE A 170 18.93 -45.69 10.68
CA ILE A 170 19.45 -45.58 9.33
C ILE A 170 18.30 -45.35 8.34
N LYS A 171 17.24 -46.18 8.40
CA LYS A 171 16.07 -46.02 7.52
C LYS A 171 15.35 -44.67 7.70
N ASN A 172 15.27 -44.17 8.94
CA ASN A 172 14.70 -42.84 9.19
C ASN A 172 15.56 -41.73 8.59
N MET A 173 16.89 -41.86 8.63
CA MET A 173 17.81 -40.92 8.00
C MET A 173 17.68 -40.96 6.47
N GLU A 174 17.55 -42.11 5.84
CA GLU A 174 17.29 -42.23 4.40
C GLU A 174 16.02 -41.49 4.01
N ASN A 175 14.90 -41.75 4.72
CA ASN A 175 13.64 -41.01 4.46
C ASN A 175 13.76 -39.47 4.66
N GLN A 176 14.65 -39.06 5.57
CA GLN A 176 14.90 -37.63 5.81
C GLN A 176 15.74 -37.01 4.70
N GLU A 177 16.71 -37.74 4.14
CA GLU A 177 17.48 -37.31 2.96
C GLU A 177 16.54 -37.13 1.76
N ASP A 178 15.68 -38.12 1.49
CA ASP A 178 14.66 -38.00 0.42
C ASP A 178 13.79 -36.73 0.60
N ARG A 179 13.38 -36.45 1.84
CA ARG A 179 12.59 -35.25 2.14
C ARG A 179 13.40 -33.96 1.97
N LEU A 180 14.68 -33.93 2.29
CA LEU A 180 15.57 -32.80 2.05
C LEU A 180 15.72 -32.53 0.55
N ASP A 181 15.81 -33.55 -0.28
CA ASP A 181 15.86 -33.41 -1.74
C ASP A 181 14.55 -32.87 -2.30
N GLU A 182 13.41 -33.36 -1.80
CA GLU A 182 12.10 -32.78 -2.14
C GLU A 182 12.03 -31.29 -1.79
N ILE A 183 12.43 -30.91 -0.57
CA ILE A 183 12.45 -29.52 -0.11
C ILE A 183 13.33 -28.65 -1.04
N ASN A 184 14.50 -29.13 -1.43
CA ASN A 184 15.39 -28.41 -2.33
C ASN A 184 14.72 -28.19 -3.71
N ASN A 185 14.13 -29.24 -4.28
CA ASN A 185 13.40 -29.15 -5.55
C ASN A 185 12.20 -28.19 -5.48
N GLU A 186 11.43 -28.25 -4.39
CA GLU A 186 10.32 -27.32 -4.15
C GLU A 186 10.83 -25.86 -4.06
N LYS A 187 11.93 -25.61 -3.33
CA LYS A 187 12.52 -24.27 -3.20
C LYS A 187 13.00 -23.70 -4.54
N GLU A 188 13.59 -24.53 -5.40
CA GLU A 188 14.00 -24.14 -6.75
C GLU A 188 12.79 -23.76 -7.62
N ASN A 189 11.74 -24.57 -7.58
CA ASN A 189 10.51 -24.29 -8.32
C ASN A 189 9.82 -22.99 -7.83
N LEU A 190 9.79 -22.75 -6.53
CA LEU A 190 9.27 -21.53 -5.94
C LEU A 190 10.12 -20.31 -6.33
N ALA A 191 11.46 -20.47 -6.40
CA ALA A 191 12.35 -19.40 -6.85
C ALA A 191 12.09 -18.99 -8.32
N LYS A 192 11.86 -19.97 -9.21
CA LYS A 192 11.47 -19.71 -10.60
C LYS A 192 10.15 -18.97 -10.70
N LYS A 193 9.13 -19.41 -9.94
CA LYS A 193 7.82 -18.73 -9.89
C LYS A 193 7.93 -17.30 -9.39
N LEU A 194 8.72 -17.05 -8.33
CA LEU A 194 8.98 -15.71 -7.83
C LEU A 194 9.61 -14.79 -8.88
N PHE A 195 10.60 -15.31 -9.62
CA PHE A 195 11.23 -14.56 -10.70
C PHE A 195 10.24 -14.16 -11.79
N GLU A 196 9.39 -15.11 -12.22
CA GLU A 196 8.35 -14.85 -13.23
C GLU A 196 7.31 -13.83 -12.74
N LEU A 197 6.86 -13.93 -11.48
CA LEU A 197 5.91 -12.98 -10.91
C LEU A 197 6.50 -11.57 -10.82
N LYS A 198 7.75 -11.43 -10.37
CA LYS A 198 8.45 -10.14 -10.34
C LYS A 198 8.55 -9.53 -11.74
N LYS A 199 8.90 -10.33 -12.75
CA LYS A 199 8.94 -9.86 -14.14
C LYS A 199 7.56 -9.37 -14.63
N LYS A 200 6.48 -10.08 -14.28
CA LYS A 200 5.11 -9.65 -14.62
C LYS A 200 4.75 -8.34 -13.93
N ILE A 201 5.12 -8.16 -12.68
CA ILE A 201 4.91 -6.89 -11.96
C ILE A 201 5.67 -5.76 -12.64
N ASP A 202 6.97 -5.95 -12.94
CA ASP A 202 7.78 -4.93 -13.63
C ASP A 202 7.15 -4.51 -14.97
N GLN A 203 6.65 -5.46 -15.74
CA GLN A 203 5.97 -5.19 -17.00
C GLN A 203 4.67 -4.41 -16.79
N ALA A 204 3.81 -4.86 -15.87
CA ALA A 204 2.53 -4.20 -15.58
C ALA A 204 2.73 -2.77 -15.04
N VAL A 205 3.74 -2.56 -14.19
CA VAL A 205 4.12 -1.23 -13.69
C VAL A 205 4.63 -0.33 -14.81
N ALA A 206 5.46 -0.85 -15.72
CA ALA A 206 5.97 -0.08 -16.86
C ALA A 206 4.86 0.31 -17.84
N GLU A 207 3.88 -0.56 -18.07
CA GLU A 207 2.69 -0.26 -18.89
C GLU A 207 1.85 0.85 -18.25
N LEU A 208 1.55 0.73 -16.96
CA LEU A 208 0.80 1.75 -16.21
C LEU A 208 1.49 3.13 -16.26
N ALA A 209 2.82 3.16 -16.13
CA ALA A 209 3.59 4.39 -16.19
C ALA A 209 3.60 5.05 -17.58
N ARG A 210 3.44 4.28 -18.65
CA ARG A 210 3.33 4.80 -20.04
C ARG A 210 1.95 5.39 -20.32
N GLU A 211 0.89 4.73 -19.88
CA GLU A 211 -0.49 5.19 -20.05
C GLU A 211 -0.76 6.52 -19.34
N GLN A 212 -0.09 6.82 -18.24
CA GLN A 212 -0.22 8.09 -17.52
C GLN A 212 0.54 9.28 -18.15
N LYS A 213 1.39 9.04 -19.15
CA LYS A 213 2.13 10.11 -19.87
C LYS A 213 1.43 10.58 -21.15
N GLN A 214 0.38 9.95 -21.56
CA GLN A 214 -0.49 10.34 -22.68
C GLN A 214 -1.70 11.13 -22.19
#